data_d4ff8e12c1313de301759f3b0fe51d99
#
_entry.id   d4ff8e12c1313de301759f3b0fe51d99
#
_cell.length_a   1.000
_cell.length_b   1.000
_cell.length_c   1.000
_cell.angle_alpha   90.00
_cell.angle_beta   90.00
_cell.angle_gamma   90.00
#
_symmetry.space_group_name_H-M   'P 1'
#
loop_
_entity.id
_entity.type
_entity.pdbx_description
1 polymer ?
#
loop_
_entity_poly.entity_id
_entity_poly.type
_entity_poly.pdbx_seq_one_letter_code
_entity_poly.pdbx_strand_id
1 'polypeptide(L)'
;MDLGIKGKRALVCASSKGLGLGCATALAEAGVNLVMNARGSEALEAAAADLRAQFGVEITTVAADVTTEEGRAEVLAAAGSPDILVTNAGGPPPGIWSDWDRDDFIAALDANMLTPIALMTACLPAMMERGWGRV
;
A
#
# COMPACT_ATOMS: atom_id res chain seq x y z
N MET A 1 -2.14 14.12 -17.95
CA MET A 1 -3.53 14.47 -17.55
C MET A 1 -3.46 14.99 -16.11
N ASP A 2 -4.05 16.13 -15.84
CA ASP A 2 -4.16 16.63 -14.46
C ASP A 2 -5.34 15.92 -13.75
N LEU A 3 -5.03 15.18 -12.71
CA LEU A 3 -6.02 14.43 -11.91
C LEU A 3 -6.50 15.22 -10.68
N GLY A 4 -5.95 16.42 -10.44
CA GLY A 4 -6.26 17.23 -9.27
C GLY A 4 -5.82 16.60 -7.94
N ILE A 5 -4.80 15.72 -7.96
CA ILE A 5 -4.33 14.98 -6.77
C ILE A 5 -2.95 15.41 -6.27
N LYS A 6 -2.33 16.38 -6.90
CA LYS A 6 -1.03 16.92 -6.49
C LYS A 6 -1.07 17.39 -5.03
N GLY A 7 -0.07 17.01 -4.26
CA GLY A 7 0.04 17.32 -2.83
C GLY A 7 -0.81 16.44 -1.91
N LYS A 8 -1.64 15.55 -2.45
CA LYS A 8 -2.32 14.51 -1.68
C LYS A 8 -1.34 13.53 -1.07
N ARG A 9 -1.80 12.72 -0.11
CA ARG A 9 -1.02 11.66 0.52
C ARG A 9 -1.61 10.29 0.21
N ALA A 10 -0.78 9.36 -0.25
CA ALA A 10 -1.18 7.99 -0.54
C ALA A 10 -0.45 6.98 0.34
N LEU A 11 -1.18 6.00 0.86
CA LEU A 11 -0.62 4.75 1.37
C LEU A 11 -0.66 3.69 0.28
N VAL A 12 0.49 3.14 -0.09
CA VAL A 12 0.61 2.10 -1.13
C VAL A 12 1.22 0.84 -0.52
N CYS A 13 0.41 -0.19 -0.35
CA CYS A 13 0.85 -1.47 0.20
C CYS A 13 1.58 -2.31 -0.86
N ALA A 14 2.51 -3.17 -0.43
CA ALA A 14 3.32 -4.05 -1.28
C ALA A 14 3.93 -3.32 -2.49
N SER A 15 4.59 -2.18 -2.23
CA SER A 15 5.01 -1.21 -3.25
C SER A 15 6.50 -1.24 -3.58
N SER A 16 7.25 -2.26 -3.14
CA SER A 16 8.68 -2.39 -3.48
C SER A 16 8.94 -2.89 -4.90
N LYS A 17 7.95 -3.49 -5.56
CA LYS A 17 8.04 -4.06 -6.91
C LYS A 17 6.67 -4.26 -7.55
N GLY A 18 6.66 -4.67 -8.82
CA GLY A 18 5.46 -5.09 -9.54
C GLY A 18 4.36 -4.03 -9.60
N LEU A 19 3.11 -4.44 -9.45
CA LEU A 19 1.95 -3.56 -9.58
C LEU A 19 1.93 -2.46 -8.52
N GLY A 20 2.29 -2.79 -7.27
CA GLY A 20 2.36 -1.81 -6.19
C GLY A 20 3.38 -0.69 -6.46
N LEU A 21 4.57 -1.04 -6.99
CA LEU A 21 5.54 -0.05 -7.42
C LEU A 21 5.03 0.77 -8.62
N GLY A 22 4.33 0.15 -9.56
CA GLY A 22 3.70 0.84 -10.67
C GLY A 22 2.68 1.88 -10.20
N CYS A 23 1.83 1.53 -9.23
CA CYS A 23 0.91 2.48 -8.60
C CYS A 23 1.65 3.62 -7.89
N ALA A 24 2.68 3.30 -7.10
CA ALA A 24 3.49 4.31 -6.41
C ALA A 24 4.17 5.27 -7.39
N THR A 25 4.71 4.75 -8.50
CA THR A 25 5.32 5.55 -9.57
C THR A 25 4.32 6.52 -10.19
N ALA A 26 3.16 6.04 -10.59
CA ALA A 26 2.12 6.89 -11.21
C ALA A 26 1.59 7.98 -10.25
N LEU A 27 1.46 7.66 -8.97
CA LEU A 27 1.07 8.62 -7.94
C LEU A 27 2.17 9.67 -7.69
N ALA A 28 3.44 9.24 -7.61
CA ALA A 28 4.57 10.15 -7.47
C ALA A 28 4.71 11.10 -8.67
N GLU A 29 4.55 10.59 -9.89
CA GLU A 29 4.52 11.39 -11.12
C GLU A 29 3.40 12.44 -11.11
N ALA A 30 2.25 12.10 -10.52
CA ALA A 30 1.15 13.05 -10.31
C ALA A 30 1.36 14.03 -9.13
N GLY A 31 2.51 13.99 -8.47
CA GLY A 31 2.87 14.88 -7.36
C GLY A 31 2.24 14.51 -6.02
N VAL A 32 1.90 13.25 -5.82
CA VAL A 32 1.35 12.72 -4.56
C VAL A 32 2.49 12.30 -3.64
N ASN A 33 2.43 12.69 -2.37
CA ASN A 33 3.34 12.22 -1.33
C ASN A 33 2.97 10.79 -0.91
N LEU A 34 3.97 9.93 -0.68
CA LEU A 34 3.74 8.50 -0.49
C LEU A 34 4.14 8.01 0.90
N VAL A 35 3.37 7.07 1.41
CA VAL A 35 3.82 6.09 2.38
C VAL A 35 3.87 4.75 1.66
N MET A 36 5.07 4.24 1.46
CA MET A 36 5.32 2.98 0.76
C MET A 36 5.56 1.87 1.79
N ASN A 37 4.92 0.73 1.57
CA ASN A 37 5.05 -0.43 2.45
C ASN A 37 5.47 -1.68 1.67
N ALA A 38 6.33 -2.47 2.27
CA ALA A 38 6.65 -3.84 1.88
C ALA A 38 7.24 -4.57 3.09
N ARG A 39 7.38 -5.90 3.01
CA ARG A 39 8.01 -6.69 4.09
C ARG A 39 9.53 -6.51 4.17
N GLY A 40 10.19 -6.39 3.02
CA GLY A 40 11.64 -6.21 2.93
C GLY A 40 12.03 -4.74 2.83
N SER A 41 12.97 -4.30 3.66
CA SER A 41 13.41 -2.89 3.73
C SER A 41 14.31 -2.49 2.55
N GLU A 42 15.23 -3.34 2.13
CA GLU A 42 16.26 -3.00 1.14
C GLU A 42 15.66 -2.60 -0.22
N ALA A 43 14.82 -3.47 -0.81
CA ALA A 43 14.16 -3.20 -2.08
C ALA A 43 13.16 -2.03 -1.97
N LEU A 44 12.52 -1.86 -0.81
CA LEU A 44 11.59 -0.78 -0.56
C LEU A 44 12.30 0.58 -0.53
N GLU A 45 13.43 0.68 0.18
CA GLU A 45 14.22 1.90 0.25
C GLU A 45 14.84 2.26 -1.11
N ALA A 46 15.34 1.28 -1.86
CA ALA A 46 15.85 1.50 -3.20
C ALA A 46 14.78 2.08 -4.13
N ALA A 47 13.59 1.48 -4.13
CA ALA A 47 12.45 1.97 -4.93
C ALA A 47 12.03 3.39 -4.50
N ALA A 48 11.96 3.66 -3.20
CA ALA A 48 11.61 4.98 -2.69
C ALA A 48 12.67 6.05 -3.04
N ALA A 49 13.96 5.71 -2.98
CA ALA A 49 15.04 6.61 -3.35
C ALA A 49 14.96 7.01 -4.84
N ASP A 50 14.69 6.04 -5.72
CA ASP A 50 14.51 6.29 -7.14
C ASP A 50 13.32 7.23 -7.41
N LEU A 51 12.18 7.00 -6.76
CA LEU A 51 10.99 7.84 -6.93
C LEU A 51 11.21 9.26 -6.37
N ARG A 52 11.89 9.41 -5.22
CA ARG A 52 12.25 10.73 -4.68
C ARG A 52 13.13 11.50 -5.66
N ALA A 53 14.14 10.83 -6.25
CA ALA A 53 15.06 11.45 -7.20
C ALA A 53 14.37 11.88 -8.51
N GLN A 54 13.41 11.07 -8.99
CA GLN A 54 12.71 11.35 -10.25
C GLN A 54 11.64 12.43 -10.11
N PHE A 55 10.85 12.41 -9.05
CA PHE A 55 9.63 13.20 -8.95
C PHE A 55 9.64 14.28 -7.86
N GLY A 56 10.62 14.24 -6.95
CA GLY A 56 10.76 15.26 -5.90
C GLY A 56 9.64 15.27 -4.86
N VAL A 57 8.88 14.18 -4.73
CA VAL A 57 7.81 14.03 -3.73
C VAL A 57 8.35 13.49 -2.41
N GLU A 58 7.63 13.75 -1.31
CA GLU A 58 7.94 13.16 -0.01
C GLU A 58 7.53 11.68 0.01
N ILE A 59 8.45 10.82 0.42
CA ILE A 59 8.18 9.38 0.54
C ILE A 59 8.68 8.87 1.89
N THR A 60 7.78 8.29 2.67
CA THR A 60 8.10 7.53 3.89
C THR A 60 8.01 6.05 3.57
N THR A 61 8.94 5.25 4.06
CA THR A 61 8.95 3.79 3.89
C THR A 61 8.66 3.10 5.21
N VAL A 62 7.89 2.03 5.17
CA VAL A 62 7.57 1.19 6.34
C VAL A 62 7.75 -0.28 5.97
N ALA A 63 8.79 -0.90 6.49
CA ALA A 63 9.05 -2.33 6.31
C ALA A 63 8.25 -3.13 7.35
N ALA A 64 7.05 -3.56 6.99
CA ALA A 64 6.14 -4.27 7.88
C ALA A 64 5.23 -5.22 7.11
N ASP A 65 4.77 -6.28 7.77
CA ASP A 65 3.79 -7.22 7.22
C ASP A 65 2.37 -6.75 7.57
N VAL A 66 1.64 -6.22 6.60
CA VAL A 66 0.28 -5.71 6.79
C VAL A 66 -0.77 -6.80 7.06
N THR A 67 -0.42 -8.08 6.91
CA THR A 67 -1.31 -9.18 7.32
C THR A 67 -1.35 -9.36 8.84
N THR A 68 -0.36 -8.83 9.55
CA THR A 68 -0.34 -8.81 11.02
C THR A 68 -0.97 -7.54 11.58
N GLU A 69 -1.50 -7.60 12.80
CA GLU A 69 -2.08 -6.43 13.47
C GLU A 69 -1.02 -5.38 13.77
N GLU A 70 0.15 -5.81 14.24
CA GLU A 70 1.30 -4.96 14.54
C GLU A 70 1.80 -4.24 13.29
N GLY A 71 1.98 -4.98 12.18
CA GLY A 71 2.43 -4.39 10.91
C GLY A 71 1.43 -3.39 10.34
N ARG A 72 0.12 -3.65 10.45
CA ARG A 72 -0.90 -2.68 10.07
C ARG A 72 -0.84 -1.43 10.95
N ALA A 73 -0.66 -1.59 12.26
CA ALA A 73 -0.55 -0.45 13.18
C ALA A 73 0.64 0.45 12.83
N GLU A 74 1.81 -0.12 12.52
CA GLU A 74 3.00 0.64 12.09
C GLU A 74 2.74 1.42 10.80
N VAL A 75 2.18 0.77 9.79
CA VAL A 75 1.89 1.37 8.49
C VAL A 75 0.85 2.49 8.62
N LEU A 76 -0.21 2.27 9.38
CA LEU A 76 -1.27 3.26 9.61
C LEU A 76 -0.76 4.44 10.43
N ALA A 77 0.11 4.22 11.42
CA ALA A 77 0.73 5.31 12.18
C ALA A 77 1.57 6.21 11.27
N ALA A 78 2.36 5.63 10.36
CA ALA A 78 3.15 6.39 9.39
C ALA A 78 2.28 7.09 8.34
N ALA A 79 1.20 6.47 7.90
CA ALA A 79 0.28 7.04 6.92
C ALA A 79 -0.54 8.20 7.48
N GLY A 80 -0.86 8.17 8.77
CA GLY A 80 -1.76 9.13 9.40
C GLY A 80 -3.17 9.01 8.82
N SER A 81 -3.63 10.06 8.16
CA SER A 81 -4.93 10.07 7.46
C SER A 81 -4.71 10.20 5.95
N PRO A 82 -4.37 9.12 5.24
CA PRO A 82 -4.09 9.19 3.82
C PRO A 82 -5.34 9.59 3.02
N ASP A 83 -5.12 10.30 1.93
CA ASP A 83 -6.17 10.66 0.98
C ASP A 83 -6.48 9.51 0.02
N ILE A 84 -5.44 8.71 -0.28
CA ILE A 84 -5.50 7.62 -1.23
C ILE A 84 -4.95 6.35 -0.53
N LEU A 85 -5.66 5.24 -0.66
CA LEU A 85 -5.26 3.94 -0.16
C LEU A 85 -5.19 2.93 -1.31
N VAL A 86 -4.02 2.34 -1.52
CA VAL A 86 -3.84 1.23 -2.47
C VAL A 86 -3.61 -0.06 -1.68
N THR A 87 -4.63 -0.90 -1.62
CA THR A 87 -4.65 -2.16 -0.86
C THR A 87 -4.01 -3.32 -1.65
N ASN A 88 -2.87 -3.10 -2.27
CA ASN A 88 -2.18 -4.16 -2.98
C ASN A 88 -1.56 -5.17 -2.00
N ALA A 89 -1.49 -6.43 -2.39
CA ALA A 89 -0.86 -7.50 -1.63
C ALA A 89 -0.10 -8.45 -2.56
N GLY A 90 0.74 -9.32 -1.98
CA GLY A 90 1.29 -10.45 -2.70
C GLY A 90 0.20 -11.47 -3.00
N GLY A 91 0.16 -11.99 -4.23
CA GLY A 91 -0.71 -13.10 -4.57
C GLY A 91 -0.25 -14.41 -3.89
N PRO A 92 -1.13 -15.43 -3.83
CA PRO A 92 -0.76 -16.77 -3.41
C PRO A 92 0.29 -17.36 -4.37
N PRO A 93 1.10 -18.34 -3.94
CA PRO A 93 2.04 -19.01 -4.82
C PRO A 93 1.29 -19.68 -5.97
N PRO A 94 1.87 -19.69 -7.18
CA PRO A 94 1.26 -20.39 -8.31
C PRO A 94 1.26 -21.92 -8.07
N GLY A 95 0.23 -22.59 -8.56
CA GLY A 95 0.07 -24.03 -8.43
C GLY A 95 -1.20 -24.52 -9.12
N ILE A 96 -1.48 -25.82 -9.04
CA ILE A 96 -2.74 -26.40 -9.50
C ILE A 96 -3.69 -26.58 -8.31
N TRP A 97 -4.98 -26.73 -8.56
CA TRP A 97 -6.00 -26.77 -7.52
C TRP A 97 -5.76 -27.83 -6.42
N SER A 98 -5.04 -28.90 -6.73
CA SER A 98 -4.71 -29.97 -5.78
C SER A 98 -3.49 -29.69 -4.90
N ASP A 99 -2.75 -28.62 -5.17
CA ASP A 99 -1.54 -28.26 -4.41
C ASP A 99 -1.87 -27.51 -3.12
N TRP A 100 -3.07 -26.94 -3.03
CA TRP A 100 -3.47 -26.09 -1.92
C TRP A 100 -4.43 -26.79 -0.98
N ASP A 101 -4.20 -26.63 0.30
CA ASP A 101 -5.09 -27.05 1.37
C ASP A 101 -5.94 -25.88 1.92
N ARG A 102 -6.68 -26.16 2.99
CA ARG A 102 -7.54 -25.17 3.64
C ARG A 102 -6.74 -23.99 4.19
N ASP A 103 -5.56 -24.22 4.73
CA ASP A 103 -4.74 -23.17 5.36
C ASP A 103 -4.17 -22.23 4.30
N ASP A 104 -3.83 -22.73 3.11
CA ASP A 104 -3.44 -21.90 1.96
C ASP A 104 -4.56 -20.96 1.53
N PHE A 105 -5.80 -21.45 1.48
CA PHE A 105 -6.96 -20.62 1.18
C PHE A 105 -7.22 -19.56 2.25
N ILE A 106 -7.11 -19.93 3.53
CA ILE A 106 -7.25 -18.97 4.64
C ILE A 106 -6.19 -17.88 4.56
N ALA A 107 -4.93 -18.24 4.31
CA ALA A 107 -3.85 -17.26 4.15
C ALA A 107 -4.09 -16.32 2.96
N ALA A 108 -4.60 -16.83 1.84
CA ALA A 108 -4.95 -16.02 0.68
C ALA A 108 -6.12 -15.07 0.97
N LEU A 109 -7.15 -15.52 1.68
CA LEU A 109 -8.27 -14.69 2.12
C LEU A 109 -7.82 -13.60 3.11
N ASP A 110 -6.96 -13.94 4.05
CA ASP A 110 -6.42 -12.97 5.01
C ASP A 110 -5.65 -11.86 4.29
N ALA A 111 -4.71 -12.22 3.42
CA ALA A 111 -3.89 -11.25 2.70
C ALA A 111 -4.69 -10.39 1.70
N ASN A 112 -5.65 -10.96 0.98
CA ASN A 112 -6.30 -10.32 -0.17
C ASN A 112 -7.74 -9.86 0.09
N MET A 113 -8.32 -10.17 1.24
CA MET A 113 -9.66 -9.75 1.62
C MET A 113 -9.70 -9.09 3.00
N LEU A 114 -9.27 -9.79 4.05
CA LEU A 114 -9.41 -9.30 5.43
C LEU A 114 -8.45 -8.14 5.73
N THR A 115 -7.22 -8.22 5.26
CA THR A 115 -6.24 -7.12 5.40
C THR A 115 -6.69 -5.85 4.67
N PRO A 116 -7.13 -5.88 3.40
CA PRO A 116 -7.76 -4.73 2.74
C PRO A 116 -8.95 -4.16 3.53
N ILE A 117 -9.84 -5.00 4.04
CA ILE A 117 -10.98 -4.55 4.85
C ILE A 117 -10.52 -3.82 6.10
N ALA A 118 -9.52 -4.35 6.82
CA ALA A 118 -8.98 -3.72 8.01
C ALA A 118 -8.36 -2.34 7.71
N LEU A 119 -7.59 -2.23 6.61
CA LEU A 119 -7.01 -0.96 6.16
C LEU A 119 -8.09 0.05 5.74
N MET A 120 -9.10 -0.38 5.00
CA MET A 120 -10.23 0.48 4.63
C MET A 120 -10.98 0.97 5.86
N THR A 121 -11.28 0.08 6.80
CA THR A 121 -11.99 0.44 8.05
C THR A 121 -11.22 1.51 8.84
N ALA A 122 -9.89 1.48 8.81
CA ALA A 122 -9.06 2.46 9.48
C ALA A 122 -8.98 3.81 8.73
N CYS A 123 -8.96 3.81 7.40
CA CYS A 123 -8.74 5.01 6.60
C CYS A 123 -10.03 5.76 6.21
N LEU A 124 -11.12 5.04 5.96
CA LEU A 124 -12.38 5.60 5.45
C LEU A 124 -13.01 6.67 6.35
N PRO A 125 -13.01 6.56 7.70
CA PRO A 125 -13.64 7.58 8.54
C PRO A 125 -13.08 8.99 8.28
N ALA A 126 -11.77 9.15 8.21
CA ALA A 126 -11.15 10.44 7.93
C ALA A 126 -11.40 10.93 6.48
N MET A 127 -11.46 10.02 5.52
CA MET A 127 -11.82 10.34 4.13
C MET A 127 -13.28 10.83 4.04
N MET A 128 -14.19 10.19 4.77
CA MET A 128 -15.60 10.58 4.81
C MET A 128 -15.79 11.94 5.49
N GLU A 129 -15.10 12.19 6.60
CA GLU A 129 -15.16 13.46 7.33
C GLU A 129 -14.73 14.65 6.47
N ARG A 130 -13.66 14.52 5.68
CA ARG A 130 -13.20 15.59 4.78
C ARG A 130 -13.91 15.61 3.41
N GLY A 131 -14.82 14.67 3.14
CA GLY A 131 -15.59 14.59 1.90
C GLY A 131 -14.78 14.20 0.66
N TRP A 132 -13.56 13.66 0.86
CA TRP A 132 -12.69 13.22 -0.24
C TRP A 132 -11.82 12.04 0.15
N GLY A 133 -11.69 11.06 -0.73
CA GLY A 133 -10.81 9.90 -0.61
C GLY A 133 -10.89 9.00 -1.83
N ARG A 134 -9.89 8.12 -1.99
CA ARG A 134 -9.87 7.06 -3.01
C ARG A 134 -9.32 5.78 -2.41
N VAL A 135 -9.94 4.65 -2.76
CA VAL A 135 -9.48 3.31 -2.42
C VAL A 135 -9.41 2.46 -3.68
#